data_b29ace6a55b10bd2c76e2b0309d4ceeb
#
_entry.id   b29ace6a55b10bd2c76e2b0309d4ceeb
#
_cell.length_a   1.000
_cell.length_b   1.000
_cell.length_c   1.000
_cell.angle_alpha   90.00
_cell.angle_beta   90.00
_cell.angle_gamma   90.00
#
_symmetry.space_group_name_H-M   'P 1'
#
loop_
_entity.id
_entity.type
_entity.pdbx_description
1 polymer ?
#
loop_
_entity_poly.entity_id
_entity_poly.type
_entity_poly.pdbx_seq_one_letter_code
_entity_poly.pdbx_strand_id
1 'polypeptide(L)'
;MFRVRIIGGTFEPSRRAYLMQSILLLRRQTLAAVLFAVLGACAAAQAPGSLNKGDTLTGMASVVDGSTLDIRSNRFRIWGIDTPERGQRCYRNGHRWKPMDDSTAALRRCLEGKTVTCRVQKVDRIWFRRLHTAECWTEDGQDVGECMVRGGWATDYTCYTDGYYRDLETEARNRGLGLWQCDNGPGTRRWGYRGPNAKCETPVYRPSGPK
;
A
#
# COMPACT_ATOMS: atom_id res chain seq x y z
N MET A 1 23.75 -12.08 95.22
CA MET A 1 23.20 -13.20 94.48
C MET A 1 21.89 -12.72 93.84
N PHE A 2 21.92 -12.07 92.68
CA PHE A 2 20.73 -11.60 91.97
C PHE A 2 20.50 -12.45 90.73
N ARG A 3 19.31 -13.07 90.65
CA ARG A 3 18.84 -13.90 89.57
C ARG A 3 18.03 -12.99 88.60
N VAL A 4 18.53 -12.79 87.38
CA VAL A 4 17.81 -12.10 86.32
C VAL A 4 16.96 -13.17 85.60
N ARG A 5 15.64 -12.97 85.54
CA ARG A 5 14.68 -13.79 84.81
C ARG A 5 14.42 -13.16 83.47
N ILE A 6 14.85 -13.80 82.40
CA ILE A 6 14.54 -13.38 81.02
C ILE A 6 13.20 -13.95 80.64
N ILE A 7 12.24 -13.10 80.41
CA ILE A 7 10.90 -13.43 79.88
C ILE A 7 11.01 -13.45 78.38
N GLY A 8 11.08 -14.65 77.78
CA GLY A 8 11.03 -14.82 76.31
C GLY A 8 9.57 -14.65 75.83
N GLY A 9 9.22 -13.49 75.30
CA GLY A 9 7.99 -13.32 74.58
C GLY A 9 8.20 -13.60 73.07
N THR A 10 7.69 -14.68 72.58
CA THR A 10 7.65 -14.96 71.13
C THR A 10 6.59 -14.06 70.54
N PHE A 11 7.05 -13.11 69.71
CA PHE A 11 6.18 -12.19 68.96
C PHE A 11 5.64 -12.93 67.73
N GLU A 12 4.40 -13.43 67.82
CA GLU A 12 3.70 -14.02 66.69
C GLU A 12 3.05 -12.90 65.87
N PRO A 13 3.48 -12.66 64.62
CA PRO A 13 2.86 -11.64 63.80
C PRO A 13 1.42 -12.02 63.43
N SER A 14 0.49 -11.14 63.71
CA SER A 14 -0.94 -11.40 63.52
C SER A 14 -1.27 -11.80 62.06
N ARG A 15 -2.21 -12.73 61.90
CA ARG A 15 -2.71 -13.17 60.56
C ARG A 15 -3.11 -12.00 59.63
N ARG A 16 -3.45 -10.84 60.16
CA ARG A 16 -3.73 -9.63 59.37
C ARG A 16 -2.49 -9.06 58.66
N ALA A 17 -1.29 -9.16 59.24
CA ALA A 17 -0.07 -8.67 58.64
C ALA A 17 0.32 -9.51 57.41
N TYR A 18 0.15 -10.83 57.45
CA TYR A 18 0.40 -11.71 56.30
C TYR A 18 -0.59 -11.48 55.16
N LEU A 19 -1.87 -11.26 55.46
CA LEU A 19 -2.88 -10.95 54.45
C LEU A 19 -2.62 -9.62 53.75
N MET A 20 -2.20 -8.59 54.46
CA MET A 20 -1.88 -7.29 53.85
C MET A 20 -0.62 -7.37 52.99
N GLN A 21 0.41 -8.11 53.38
CA GLN A 21 1.59 -8.31 52.56
C GLN A 21 1.30 -9.12 51.29
N SER A 22 0.48 -10.15 51.37
CA SER A 22 0.07 -10.95 50.21
C SER A 22 -0.76 -10.13 49.21
N ILE A 23 -1.64 -9.26 49.68
CA ILE A 23 -2.42 -8.37 48.77
C ILE A 23 -1.53 -7.31 48.08
N LEU A 24 -0.53 -6.78 48.78
CA LEU A 24 0.42 -5.83 48.20
C LEU A 24 1.33 -6.48 47.14
N LEU A 25 1.76 -7.72 47.36
CA LEU A 25 2.56 -8.48 46.39
C LEU A 25 1.73 -8.85 45.15
N LEU A 26 0.49 -9.29 45.29
CA LEU A 26 -0.42 -9.55 44.19
C LEU A 26 -0.70 -8.30 43.34
N ARG A 27 -0.95 -7.13 43.98
CA ARG A 27 -1.13 -5.87 43.27
C ARG A 27 0.12 -5.42 42.50
N ARG A 28 1.32 -5.65 43.00
CA ARG A 28 2.56 -5.35 42.29
C ARG A 28 2.76 -6.24 41.08
N GLN A 29 2.42 -7.52 41.14
CA GLN A 29 2.53 -8.46 40.03
C GLN A 29 1.50 -8.17 38.94
N THR A 30 0.27 -7.80 39.27
CA THR A 30 -0.77 -7.44 38.30
C THR A 30 -0.44 -6.12 37.58
N LEU A 31 0.08 -5.12 38.29
CA LEU A 31 0.50 -3.85 37.68
C LEU A 31 1.70 -4.03 36.73
N ALA A 32 2.67 -4.88 37.08
CA ALA A 32 3.81 -5.19 36.21
C ALA A 32 3.36 -5.95 34.94
N ALA A 33 2.43 -6.90 35.07
CA ALA A 33 1.91 -7.66 33.94
C ALA A 33 1.09 -6.77 32.97
N VAL A 34 0.29 -5.84 33.48
CA VAL A 34 -0.46 -4.90 32.65
C VAL A 34 0.47 -3.90 31.95
N LEU A 35 1.51 -3.43 32.63
CA LEU A 35 2.50 -2.52 32.02
C LEU A 35 3.30 -3.22 30.89
N PHE A 36 3.64 -4.51 31.06
CA PHE A 36 4.29 -5.30 30.00
C PHE A 36 3.35 -5.59 28.83
N ALA A 37 2.07 -5.81 29.05
CA ALA A 37 1.07 -6.01 28.00
C ALA A 37 0.84 -4.74 27.17
N VAL A 38 0.88 -3.55 27.78
CA VAL A 38 0.71 -2.27 27.06
C VAL A 38 1.99 -1.89 26.26
N LEU A 39 3.17 -2.23 26.75
CA LEU A 39 4.44 -1.98 26.03
C LEU A 39 4.70 -2.97 24.89
N GLY A 40 4.08 -4.17 24.94
CA GLY A 40 4.20 -5.17 23.87
C GLY A 40 3.36 -4.89 22.63
N ALA A 41 2.41 -3.97 22.68
CA ALA A 41 1.54 -3.58 21.57
C ALA A 41 2.11 -2.44 20.69
N CYS A 42 3.32 -1.96 20.97
CA CYS A 42 4.05 -1.14 20.01
C CYS A 42 4.46 -2.04 18.87
N ALA A 43 3.56 -2.23 17.87
CA ALA A 43 3.89 -2.87 16.62
C ALA A 43 5.19 -2.22 16.12
N ALA A 44 6.26 -3.00 16.08
CA ALA A 44 7.54 -2.56 15.56
C ALA A 44 7.30 -1.96 14.18
N ALA A 45 7.36 -0.64 14.09
CA ALA A 45 7.43 0.05 12.82
C ALA A 45 8.72 -0.48 12.17
N GLN A 46 8.54 -1.45 11.28
CA GLN A 46 9.67 -2.00 10.52
C GLN A 46 10.36 -0.82 9.86
N ALA A 47 11.63 -0.63 10.18
CA ALA A 47 12.48 0.28 9.44
C ALA A 47 12.26 0.01 7.94
N PRO A 48 12.29 1.03 7.07
CA PRO A 48 12.07 0.83 5.65
C PRO A 48 13.13 -0.13 5.11
N GLY A 49 12.83 -1.42 5.16
CA GLY A 49 13.60 -2.46 4.52
C GLY A 49 13.56 -2.22 3.02
N SER A 50 14.68 -2.37 2.34
CA SER A 50 14.71 -2.24 0.89
C SER A 50 13.90 -3.37 0.28
N LEU A 51 12.70 -3.06 -0.25
CA LEU A 51 11.87 -4.03 -0.96
C LEU A 51 12.59 -4.54 -2.21
N ASN A 52 12.48 -5.84 -2.45
CA ASN A 52 13.03 -6.55 -3.60
C ASN A 52 11.89 -7.17 -4.42
N LYS A 53 12.22 -7.74 -5.57
CA LYS A 53 11.24 -8.46 -6.39
C LYS A 53 10.63 -9.61 -5.57
N GLY A 54 9.31 -9.71 -5.58
CA GLY A 54 8.53 -10.70 -4.85
C GLY A 54 8.02 -10.22 -3.49
N ASP A 55 8.65 -9.19 -2.90
CA ASP A 55 8.21 -8.64 -1.62
C ASP A 55 6.85 -7.96 -1.75
N THR A 56 6.08 -8.02 -0.67
CA THR A 56 4.78 -7.34 -0.57
C THR A 56 4.81 -6.26 0.51
N LEU A 57 4.09 -5.17 0.26
CA LEU A 57 3.85 -4.13 1.25
C LEU A 57 2.38 -3.76 1.28
N THR A 58 1.80 -3.77 2.47
CA THR A 58 0.39 -3.41 2.70
C THR A 58 0.30 -2.14 3.54
N GLY A 59 -0.64 -1.27 3.19
CA GLY A 59 -0.93 -0.06 3.95
C GLY A 59 -1.86 0.90 3.23
N MET A 60 -2.21 1.99 3.91
CA MET A 60 -2.92 3.11 3.26
C MET A 60 -1.98 3.75 2.23
N ALA A 61 -2.52 3.96 1.03
CA ALA A 61 -1.75 4.53 -0.06
C ALA A 61 -2.04 6.03 -0.22
N SER A 62 -0.99 6.80 -0.55
CA SER A 62 -1.12 8.17 -1.05
C SER A 62 -0.83 8.23 -2.54
N VAL A 63 -1.72 8.84 -3.31
CA VAL A 63 -1.63 8.90 -4.78
C VAL A 63 -0.72 10.05 -5.19
N VAL A 64 0.29 9.74 -6.02
CA VAL A 64 1.24 10.69 -6.60
C VAL A 64 0.75 11.19 -7.96
N ASP A 65 0.42 10.26 -8.86
CA ASP A 65 -0.15 10.50 -10.19
C ASP A 65 -1.06 9.33 -10.59
N GLY A 66 -1.53 9.29 -11.85
CA GLY A 66 -2.47 8.26 -12.32
C GLY A 66 -1.94 6.83 -12.32
N SER A 67 -0.63 6.63 -12.20
CA SER A 67 0.01 5.30 -12.18
C SER A 67 0.93 5.06 -11.00
N THR A 68 1.06 6.05 -10.11
CA THR A 68 2.06 6.03 -9.04
C THR A 68 1.42 6.33 -7.69
N LEU A 69 1.75 5.51 -6.70
CA LEU A 69 1.31 5.67 -5.31
C LEU A 69 2.47 5.44 -4.34
N ASP A 70 2.34 5.98 -3.15
CA ASP A 70 3.28 5.75 -2.04
C ASP A 70 2.54 5.00 -0.92
N ILE A 71 3.15 3.90 -0.42
CA ILE A 71 2.73 3.23 0.80
C ILE A 71 3.87 3.39 1.81
N ARG A 72 3.61 4.05 2.94
CA ARG A 72 4.65 4.47 3.88
C ARG A 72 5.70 5.31 3.13
N SER A 73 6.97 4.94 3.14
CA SER A 73 8.04 5.67 2.44
C SER A 73 8.45 5.03 1.10
N ASN A 74 7.69 4.05 0.60
CA ASN A 74 8.01 3.33 -0.61
C ASN A 74 7.12 3.77 -1.76
N ARG A 75 7.75 4.10 -2.89
CA ARG A 75 7.06 4.50 -4.12
C ARG A 75 6.84 3.32 -5.04
N PHE A 76 5.58 3.16 -5.47
CA PHE A 76 5.16 2.11 -6.38
C PHE A 76 4.58 2.71 -7.67
N ARG A 77 5.05 2.20 -8.81
CA ARG A 77 4.38 2.35 -10.09
C ARG A 77 3.51 1.11 -10.31
N ILE A 78 2.24 1.34 -10.60
CA ILE A 78 1.29 0.25 -10.88
C ILE A 78 1.74 -0.47 -12.14
N TRP A 79 1.89 -1.78 -12.04
CA TRP A 79 2.30 -2.65 -13.13
C TRP A 79 1.26 -2.70 -14.25
N GLY A 80 1.72 -2.76 -15.48
CA GLY A 80 0.90 -3.11 -16.63
C GLY A 80 0.00 -2.02 -17.18
N ILE A 81 0.02 -0.83 -16.62
CA ILE A 81 -0.80 0.29 -17.11
C ILE A 81 0.07 1.47 -17.56
N ASP A 82 -0.45 2.24 -18.53
CA ASP A 82 0.11 3.52 -18.95
C ASP A 82 -0.93 4.62 -18.78
N THR A 83 -0.50 5.76 -18.23
CA THR A 83 -1.37 6.89 -17.88
C THR A 83 -0.79 8.20 -18.42
N PRO A 84 -1.61 9.25 -18.52
CA PRO A 84 -1.14 10.55 -19.00
C PRO A 84 0.01 11.12 -18.16
N GLU A 85 1.06 11.51 -18.82
CA GLU A 85 2.23 12.18 -18.25
C GLU A 85 1.99 13.67 -17.98
N ARG A 86 2.82 14.25 -17.10
CA ARG A 86 2.80 15.69 -16.83
C ARG A 86 3.00 16.48 -18.12
N GLY A 87 2.10 17.45 -18.37
CA GLY A 87 2.15 18.30 -19.53
C GLY A 87 1.52 17.72 -20.79
N GLN A 88 1.13 16.46 -20.80
CA GLN A 88 0.31 15.88 -21.87
C GLN A 88 -1.06 16.56 -21.92
N ARG A 89 -1.55 16.72 -23.14
CA ARG A 89 -2.81 17.39 -23.41
C ARG A 89 -3.54 16.66 -24.52
N CYS A 90 -4.86 16.68 -24.45
CA CYS A 90 -5.72 16.34 -25.57
C CYS A 90 -6.81 17.41 -25.73
N TYR A 91 -7.63 17.28 -26.74
CA TYR A 91 -8.83 18.06 -26.92
C TYR A 91 -10.04 17.18 -26.62
N ARG A 92 -11.03 17.75 -25.94
CA ARG A 92 -12.32 17.14 -25.65
C ARG A 92 -13.40 18.13 -26.04
N ASN A 93 -14.22 17.77 -27.04
CA ASN A 93 -15.20 18.66 -27.62
C ASN A 93 -14.58 19.98 -28.09
N GLY A 94 -13.41 19.94 -28.74
CA GLY A 94 -12.68 21.12 -29.19
C GLY A 94 -11.98 21.93 -28.11
N HIS A 95 -12.16 21.61 -26.83
CA HIS A 95 -11.53 22.30 -25.70
C HIS A 95 -10.27 21.59 -25.22
N ARG A 96 -9.23 22.38 -24.92
CA ARG A 96 -7.97 21.85 -24.41
C ARG A 96 -8.16 21.24 -23.02
N TRP A 97 -7.78 19.98 -22.87
CA TRP A 97 -7.93 19.20 -21.65
C TRP A 97 -6.60 18.67 -21.14
N LYS A 98 -6.46 18.55 -19.79
CA LYS A 98 -5.30 17.99 -19.09
C LYS A 98 -5.70 16.65 -18.42
N PRO A 99 -5.58 15.53 -19.10
CA PRO A 99 -6.14 14.26 -18.62
C PRO A 99 -5.36 13.65 -17.44
N MET A 100 -4.13 14.10 -17.17
CA MET A 100 -3.35 13.62 -16.03
C MET A 100 -4.05 13.89 -14.70
N ASP A 101 -4.63 15.08 -14.53
CA ASP A 101 -5.28 15.47 -13.28
C ASP A 101 -6.50 14.57 -13.00
N ASP A 102 -7.28 14.27 -14.03
CA ASP A 102 -8.46 13.41 -13.94
C ASP A 102 -8.08 11.93 -13.74
N SER A 103 -7.01 11.45 -14.41
CA SER A 103 -6.45 10.12 -14.18
C SER A 103 -5.95 9.97 -12.74
N THR A 104 -5.27 10.99 -12.21
CA THR A 104 -4.83 11.01 -10.81
C THR A 104 -6.02 10.98 -9.83
N ALA A 105 -7.08 11.74 -10.13
CA ALA A 105 -8.31 11.73 -9.35
C ALA A 105 -9.02 10.37 -9.42
N ALA A 106 -8.98 9.72 -10.59
CA ALA A 106 -9.53 8.38 -10.76
C ALA A 106 -8.80 7.35 -9.90
N LEU A 107 -7.46 7.38 -9.85
CA LEU A 107 -6.71 6.48 -8.97
C LEU A 107 -7.07 6.72 -7.49
N ARG A 108 -7.24 7.98 -7.06
CA ARG A 108 -7.72 8.26 -5.70
C ARG A 108 -9.06 7.60 -5.42
N ARG A 109 -10.01 7.64 -6.35
CA ARG A 109 -11.33 6.98 -6.20
C ARG A 109 -11.21 5.46 -6.14
N CYS A 110 -10.35 4.84 -6.96
CA CYS A 110 -10.10 3.40 -6.89
C CYS A 110 -9.61 2.94 -5.52
N LEU A 111 -8.86 3.80 -4.81
CA LEU A 111 -8.20 3.48 -3.54
C LEU A 111 -8.92 4.07 -2.32
N GLU A 112 -9.98 4.85 -2.50
CA GLU A 112 -10.62 5.63 -1.44
C GLU A 112 -11.06 4.77 -0.24
N GLY A 113 -10.49 5.10 0.93
CA GLY A 113 -10.83 4.41 2.18
C GLY A 113 -10.29 2.98 2.30
N LYS A 114 -9.54 2.49 1.32
CA LYS A 114 -9.09 1.09 1.27
C LYS A 114 -7.61 0.94 1.60
N THR A 115 -7.30 -0.16 2.26
CA THR A 115 -5.93 -0.64 2.40
C THR A 115 -5.49 -1.27 1.07
N VAL A 116 -4.26 -0.96 0.66
CA VAL A 116 -3.68 -1.45 -0.61
C VAL A 116 -2.50 -2.38 -0.31
N THR A 117 -2.44 -3.51 -0.99
CA THR A 117 -1.29 -4.40 -1.00
C THR A 117 -0.63 -4.35 -2.36
N CYS A 118 0.68 -4.07 -2.40
CA CYS A 118 1.48 -4.06 -3.61
C CYS A 118 2.57 -5.14 -3.55
N ARG A 119 2.67 -5.98 -4.59
CA ARG A 119 3.72 -6.99 -4.77
C ARG A 119 4.70 -6.52 -5.84
N VAL A 120 5.96 -6.38 -5.45
CA VAL A 120 7.04 -5.88 -6.30
C VAL A 120 7.35 -6.86 -7.43
N GLN A 121 7.27 -6.40 -8.66
CA GLN A 121 7.66 -7.15 -9.87
C GLN A 121 9.05 -6.75 -10.36
N LYS A 122 9.39 -5.46 -10.21
CA LYS A 122 10.67 -4.91 -10.63
C LYS A 122 11.07 -3.77 -9.72
N VAL A 123 12.37 -3.60 -9.51
CA VAL A 123 12.93 -2.47 -8.76
C VAL A 123 13.85 -1.69 -9.69
N ASP A 124 13.48 -0.46 -9.97
CA ASP A 124 14.31 0.49 -10.69
C ASP A 124 14.93 1.50 -9.71
N ARG A 125 16.16 1.93 -10.00
CA ARG A 125 16.81 3.03 -9.27
C ARG A 125 16.77 4.27 -10.15
N ILE A 126 16.00 5.27 -9.70
CA ILE A 126 15.94 6.56 -10.38
C ILE A 126 16.62 7.57 -9.45
N TRP A 127 17.83 8.03 -9.84
CA TRP A 127 18.67 8.89 -9.02
C TRP A 127 18.97 8.23 -7.66
N PHE A 128 18.58 8.86 -6.57
CA PHE A 128 18.77 8.34 -5.20
C PHE A 128 17.54 7.63 -4.63
N ARG A 129 16.47 7.45 -5.42
CA ARG A 129 15.21 6.83 -4.98
C ARG A 129 14.98 5.50 -5.67
N ARG A 130 14.41 4.57 -4.94
CA ARG A 130 13.91 3.30 -5.50
C ARG A 130 12.48 3.52 -5.99
N LEU A 131 12.21 3.06 -7.20
CA LEU A 131 10.88 2.97 -7.75
C LEU A 131 10.56 1.48 -7.94
N HIS A 132 9.49 1.04 -7.33
CA HIS A 132 9.04 -0.35 -7.41
C HIS A 132 7.91 -0.43 -8.42
N THR A 133 8.09 -1.16 -9.51
CA THR A 133 6.96 -1.54 -10.36
C THR A 133 6.28 -2.72 -9.70
N ALA A 134 4.98 -2.62 -9.40
CA ALA A 134 4.26 -3.58 -8.58
C ALA A 134 2.83 -3.80 -9.06
N GLU A 135 2.36 -5.03 -8.94
CA GLU A 135 0.94 -5.33 -8.94
C GLU A 135 0.34 -4.85 -7.62
N CYS A 136 -0.75 -4.12 -7.69
CA CYS A 136 -1.41 -3.59 -6.50
C CYS A 136 -2.89 -3.96 -6.52
N TRP A 137 -3.41 -4.36 -5.36
CA TRP A 137 -4.84 -4.64 -5.17
C TRP A 137 -5.31 -4.09 -3.83
N THR A 138 -6.58 -3.77 -3.77
CA THR A 138 -7.25 -3.30 -2.56
C THR A 138 -7.61 -4.46 -1.64
N GLU A 139 -7.96 -4.19 -0.40
CA GLU A 139 -8.31 -5.21 0.61
C GLU A 139 -9.52 -6.07 0.23
N ASP A 140 -10.42 -5.56 -0.63
CA ASP A 140 -11.54 -6.29 -1.21
C ASP A 140 -11.15 -7.09 -2.47
N GLY A 141 -9.86 -7.16 -2.80
CA GLY A 141 -9.30 -7.96 -3.90
C GLY A 141 -9.37 -7.30 -5.28
N GLN A 142 -9.80 -6.04 -5.38
CA GLN A 142 -9.85 -5.33 -6.65
C GLN A 142 -8.43 -5.03 -7.14
N ASP A 143 -8.08 -5.44 -8.36
CA ASP A 143 -6.87 -5.03 -9.05
C ASP A 143 -6.94 -3.53 -9.38
N VAL A 144 -5.93 -2.79 -8.94
CA VAL A 144 -5.87 -1.32 -9.11
C VAL A 144 -5.64 -0.95 -10.58
N GLY A 145 -4.84 -1.72 -11.33
CA GLY A 145 -4.66 -1.55 -12.76
C GLY A 145 -5.96 -1.79 -13.53
N GLU A 146 -6.69 -2.85 -13.18
CA GLU A 146 -8.00 -3.14 -13.74
C GLU A 146 -9.00 -1.99 -13.50
N CYS A 147 -9.07 -1.46 -12.28
CA CYS A 147 -9.93 -0.32 -11.95
C CYS A 147 -9.64 0.88 -12.87
N MET A 148 -8.36 1.18 -13.08
CA MET A 148 -7.94 2.32 -13.90
C MET A 148 -8.24 2.11 -15.39
N VAL A 149 -7.97 0.92 -15.93
CA VAL A 149 -8.20 0.61 -17.35
C VAL A 149 -9.69 0.51 -17.66
N ARG A 150 -10.48 -0.17 -16.81
CA ARG A 150 -11.93 -0.29 -16.94
C ARG A 150 -12.62 1.09 -16.91
N GLY A 151 -12.13 2.01 -16.07
CA GLY A 151 -12.60 3.39 -16.03
C GLY A 151 -12.14 4.26 -17.21
N GLY A 152 -11.29 3.74 -18.10
CA GLY A 152 -10.70 4.47 -19.21
C GLY A 152 -9.64 5.49 -18.80
N TRP A 153 -9.10 5.41 -17.58
CA TRP A 153 -8.12 6.37 -17.05
C TRP A 153 -6.67 5.92 -17.20
N ALA A 154 -6.49 4.70 -17.68
CA ALA A 154 -5.21 4.12 -18.11
C ALA A 154 -5.43 3.27 -19.36
N THR A 155 -4.35 3.01 -20.09
CA THR A 155 -4.31 2.03 -21.19
C THR A 155 -3.51 0.81 -20.77
N ASP A 156 -3.75 -0.31 -21.45
CA ASP A 156 -2.96 -1.53 -21.28
C ASP A 156 -1.54 -1.32 -21.79
N TYR A 157 -0.55 -1.50 -20.92
CA TYR A 157 0.85 -1.47 -21.31
C TYR A 157 1.30 -2.86 -21.75
N THR A 158 0.97 -3.22 -22.99
CA THR A 158 1.13 -4.56 -23.54
C THR A 158 2.56 -5.13 -23.46
N CYS A 159 3.59 -4.26 -23.35
CA CYS A 159 4.96 -4.68 -23.12
C CYS A 159 5.18 -5.42 -21.79
N TYR A 160 4.33 -5.18 -20.81
CA TYR A 160 4.36 -5.90 -19.54
C TYR A 160 3.29 -6.98 -19.46
N THR A 161 2.10 -6.73 -20.01
CA THR A 161 0.89 -7.49 -19.76
C THR A 161 0.61 -8.57 -20.78
N ASP A 162 1.20 -8.48 -21.99
CA ASP A 162 0.77 -9.28 -23.15
C ASP A 162 -0.72 -9.14 -23.47
N GLY A 163 -1.28 -7.97 -23.16
CA GLY A 163 -2.69 -7.68 -23.38
C GLY A 163 -3.62 -8.18 -22.29
N TYR A 164 -3.13 -8.34 -21.06
CA TYR A 164 -3.94 -8.76 -19.91
C TYR A 164 -5.16 -7.86 -19.68
N TYR A 165 -5.02 -6.54 -19.89
CA TYR A 165 -6.10 -5.58 -19.74
C TYR A 165 -6.81 -5.22 -21.07
N ARG A 166 -6.49 -5.88 -22.18
CA ARG A 166 -6.96 -5.52 -23.53
C ARG A 166 -8.49 -5.46 -23.65
N ASP A 167 -9.19 -6.43 -23.06
CA ASP A 167 -10.64 -6.48 -23.17
C ASP A 167 -11.29 -5.32 -22.39
N LEU A 168 -10.75 -4.99 -21.22
CA LEU A 168 -11.18 -3.85 -20.41
C LEU A 168 -10.91 -2.51 -21.12
N GLU A 169 -9.75 -2.39 -21.74
CA GLU A 169 -9.41 -1.22 -22.56
C GLU A 169 -10.38 -1.08 -23.74
N THR A 170 -10.67 -2.19 -24.41
CA THR A 170 -11.60 -2.20 -25.55
C THR A 170 -13.00 -1.78 -25.11
N GLU A 171 -13.49 -2.30 -23.98
CA GLU A 171 -14.76 -1.88 -23.41
C GLU A 171 -14.78 -0.39 -23.07
N ALA A 172 -13.76 0.09 -22.37
CA ALA A 172 -13.65 1.51 -22.01
C ALA A 172 -13.63 2.41 -23.24
N ARG A 173 -12.90 2.00 -24.30
CA ARG A 173 -12.85 2.69 -25.59
C ARG A 173 -14.20 2.77 -26.27
N ASN A 174 -14.90 1.63 -26.39
CA ASN A 174 -16.20 1.55 -27.04
C ASN A 174 -17.26 2.39 -26.33
N ARG A 175 -17.12 2.57 -25.03
CA ARG A 175 -18.00 3.41 -24.20
C ARG A 175 -17.55 4.87 -24.11
N GLY A 176 -16.41 5.25 -24.70
CA GLY A 176 -15.87 6.60 -24.64
C GLY A 176 -15.56 7.06 -23.21
N LEU A 177 -15.05 6.16 -22.35
CA LEU A 177 -14.77 6.49 -20.96
C LEU A 177 -13.40 7.18 -20.79
N GLY A 178 -13.30 8.04 -19.81
CA GLY A 178 -12.01 8.62 -19.38
C GLY A 178 -11.22 9.23 -20.53
N LEU A 179 -10.04 8.71 -20.80
CA LEU A 179 -9.10 9.16 -21.85
C LEU A 179 -9.66 9.00 -23.27
N TRP A 180 -10.64 8.10 -23.45
CA TRP A 180 -11.28 7.84 -24.74
C TRP A 180 -12.25 8.96 -25.15
N GLN A 181 -12.44 9.99 -24.29
CA GLN A 181 -13.11 11.25 -24.63
C GLN A 181 -12.21 12.25 -25.36
N CYS A 182 -10.92 11.96 -25.51
CA CYS A 182 -10.05 12.78 -26.35
C CYS A 182 -10.46 12.69 -27.81
N ASP A 183 -10.65 13.82 -28.49
CA ASP A 183 -11.12 13.90 -29.89
C ASP A 183 -10.28 13.06 -30.85
N ASN A 184 -8.99 12.87 -30.56
CA ASN A 184 -8.06 12.05 -31.33
C ASN A 184 -7.67 10.75 -30.63
N GLY A 185 -8.37 10.36 -29.56
CA GLY A 185 -8.05 9.22 -28.70
C GLY A 185 -6.73 9.35 -27.96
N PRO A 186 -6.44 8.45 -27.01
CA PRO A 186 -5.18 8.42 -26.28
C PRO A 186 -4.00 7.94 -27.16
N GLY A 187 -4.25 7.52 -28.39
CA GLY A 187 -3.25 6.90 -29.29
C GLY A 187 -2.37 7.86 -30.09
N THR A 188 -2.47 9.17 -29.90
CA THR A 188 -1.59 10.08 -30.62
C THR A 188 -0.24 10.19 -29.93
N ARG A 189 0.80 9.90 -30.62
CA ARG A 189 2.28 9.91 -30.43
C ARG A 189 2.90 10.64 -29.22
N ARG A 190 2.13 11.30 -28.37
CA ARG A 190 2.60 12.06 -27.20
C ARG A 190 2.34 11.36 -25.85
N TRP A 191 1.67 10.23 -25.84
CA TRP A 191 1.25 9.54 -24.62
C TRP A 191 2.23 8.46 -24.15
N GLY A 192 3.32 8.25 -24.88
CA GLY A 192 4.13 7.07 -24.65
C GLY A 192 3.42 5.77 -25.02
N TYR A 193 2.15 5.84 -25.49
CA TYR A 193 1.41 4.69 -25.99
C TYR A 193 2.28 3.99 -27.06
N ARG A 194 2.94 3.00 -26.61
CA ARG A 194 3.65 2.07 -27.45
C ARG A 194 2.59 1.10 -27.92
N GLY A 195 1.98 1.42 -29.08
CA GLY A 195 0.98 0.59 -29.70
C GLY A 195 1.40 -0.89 -29.77
N PRO A 196 0.50 -1.78 -30.19
CA PRO A 196 0.71 -3.24 -30.17
C PRO A 196 2.00 -3.72 -30.88
N ASN A 197 2.64 -2.84 -31.65
CA ASN A 197 3.89 -3.11 -32.38
C ASN A 197 5.13 -2.49 -31.71
N ALA A 198 5.04 -1.96 -30.49
CA ALA A 198 6.21 -1.45 -29.78
C ALA A 198 7.18 -2.59 -29.49
N LYS A 199 8.46 -2.38 -29.84
CA LYS A 199 9.52 -3.33 -29.43
C LYS A 199 9.65 -3.28 -27.92
N CYS A 200 9.21 -4.33 -27.26
CA CYS A 200 9.31 -4.48 -25.83
C CYS A 200 10.66 -5.09 -25.47
N GLU A 201 11.45 -4.36 -24.71
CA GLU A 201 12.76 -4.85 -24.23
C GLU A 201 12.66 -5.70 -22.95
N THR A 202 11.47 -5.81 -22.39
CA THR A 202 11.22 -6.51 -21.12
C THR A 202 10.36 -7.75 -21.33
N PRO A 203 10.67 -8.85 -20.63
CA PRO A 203 9.86 -10.06 -20.74
C PRO A 203 8.43 -9.80 -20.24
N VAL A 204 7.49 -10.32 -20.99
CA VAL A 204 6.07 -10.35 -20.64
C VAL A 204 5.87 -11.14 -19.35
N TYR A 205 5.18 -10.55 -18.41
CA TYR A 205 4.82 -11.18 -17.16
C TYR A 205 3.29 -11.19 -17.00
N ARG A 206 2.71 -12.34 -16.68
CA ARG A 206 1.29 -12.44 -16.36
C ARG A 206 1.07 -12.27 -14.86
N PRO A 207 0.10 -11.44 -14.44
CA PRO A 207 -0.19 -11.28 -13.02
C PRO A 207 -0.62 -12.60 -12.40
N SER A 208 -0.06 -12.86 -11.24
CA SER A 208 -0.51 -13.93 -10.35
C SER A 208 -1.21 -13.32 -9.13
N GLY A 209 -2.25 -12.51 -9.38
CA GLY A 209 -3.07 -11.92 -8.32
C GLY A 209 -3.60 -12.95 -7.33
N PRO A 210 -4.16 -12.53 -6.19
CA PRO A 210 -4.85 -13.46 -5.31
C PRO A 210 -5.98 -14.13 -6.11
N LYS A 211 -5.94 -15.47 -6.16
CA LYS A 211 -7.03 -16.29 -6.70
C LYS A 211 -8.14 -16.34 -5.68
#